data_45bdf10eb79438bbdb7df6eeb2243711
#
_entry.id   45bdf10eb79438bbdb7df6eeb2243711
#
_cell.length_a   1.000
_cell.length_b   1.000
_cell.length_c   1.000
_cell.angle_alpha   90.00
_cell.angle_beta   90.00
_cell.angle_gamma   90.00
#
_symmetry.space_group_name_H-M   'P 1'
#
loop_
_entity.id
_entity.type
_entity.pdbx_description
1 polymer ?
#
loop_
_entity_poly.entity_id
_entity_poly.type
_entity_poly.pdbx_seq_one_letter_code
_entity_poly.pdbx_strand_id
1 'polypeptide(L)'
;MSLETTVFTFKISVPFEEWAAVYDSHENIQMNKERWIVCLYKGIKKNDPTSVILIEQGGEGKSIAMFEDPAVKPLIESAGHIYDSTDISSYF
;
A
#
# COMPACT_ATOMS: atom_id res chain seq x y z
N MET A 1 14.67 -14.39 -11.06
CA MET A 1 14.10 -13.19 -10.41
C MET A 1 13.17 -13.63 -9.30
N SER A 2 13.37 -13.13 -8.10
CA SER A 2 12.56 -13.51 -6.95
C SER A 2 11.35 -12.61 -6.82
N LEU A 3 10.20 -13.19 -6.53
CA LEU A 3 9.03 -12.43 -6.11
C LEU A 3 9.15 -12.15 -4.61
N GLU A 4 8.81 -10.93 -4.24
CA GLU A 4 8.78 -10.51 -2.86
C GLU A 4 7.36 -10.16 -2.46
N THR A 5 6.92 -10.66 -1.32
CA THR A 5 5.63 -10.29 -0.74
C THR A 5 5.89 -9.29 0.36
N THR A 6 5.31 -8.10 0.22
CA THR A 6 5.50 -7.01 1.17
C THR A 6 4.20 -6.75 1.91
N VAL A 7 4.28 -6.72 3.23
CA VAL A 7 3.14 -6.47 4.11
C VAL A 7 3.31 -5.09 4.72
N PHE A 8 2.33 -4.23 4.46
CA PHE A 8 2.24 -2.89 5.05
C PHE A 8 1.13 -2.89 6.08
N THR A 9 1.41 -2.42 7.28
CA THR A 9 0.36 -2.11 8.26
C THR A 9 0.49 -0.64 8.63
N PHE A 10 -0.65 0.05 8.69
CA PHE A 10 -0.63 1.50 8.90
C PHE A 10 -1.99 1.99 9.38
N LYS A 11 -2.03 3.25 9.81
CA LYS A 11 -3.27 3.93 10.20
C LYS A 11 -3.76 4.83 9.07
N ILE A 12 -5.07 5.01 9.04
CA ILE A 12 -5.71 5.92 8.08
C ILE A 12 -6.54 6.96 8.85
N SER A 13 -6.66 8.16 8.25
CA SER A 13 -7.41 9.28 8.81
C SER A 13 -8.79 9.45 8.16
N VAL A 14 -9.14 8.55 7.25
CA VAL A 14 -10.41 8.55 6.51
C VAL A 14 -11.06 7.17 6.64
N PRO A 15 -12.35 7.02 6.29
CA PRO A 15 -12.94 5.69 6.24
C PRO A 15 -12.19 4.77 5.27
N PHE A 16 -12.14 3.49 5.58
CA PHE A 16 -11.43 2.51 4.75
C PHE A 16 -11.88 2.56 3.29
N GLU A 17 -13.16 2.73 3.04
CA GLU A 17 -13.71 2.80 1.68
C GLU A 17 -13.12 3.95 0.87
N GLU A 18 -12.84 5.08 1.51
CA GLU A 18 -12.22 6.22 0.83
C GLU A 18 -10.76 5.92 0.49
N TRP A 19 -10.02 5.36 1.43
CA TRP A 19 -8.64 4.95 1.17
C TRP A 19 -8.59 3.90 0.06
N ALA A 20 -9.45 2.89 0.14
CA ALA A 20 -9.48 1.81 -0.85
C ALA A 20 -9.86 2.33 -2.23
N ALA A 21 -10.75 3.32 -2.32
CA ALA A 21 -11.13 3.91 -3.60
C ALA A 21 -9.94 4.59 -4.27
N VAL A 22 -9.08 5.27 -3.50
CA VAL A 22 -7.86 5.87 -4.05
C VAL A 22 -6.86 4.79 -4.44
N TYR A 23 -6.68 3.78 -3.59
CA TYR A 23 -5.77 2.68 -3.89
C TYR A 23 -6.19 1.95 -5.16
N ASP A 24 -7.49 1.73 -5.35
CA ASP A 24 -8.04 1.03 -6.51
C ASP A 24 -8.33 1.97 -7.70
N SER A 25 -7.93 3.25 -7.60
CA SER A 25 -8.12 4.19 -8.69
C SER A 25 -7.31 3.76 -9.91
N HIS A 26 -7.78 4.17 -11.09
CA HIS A 26 -7.10 3.86 -12.35
C HIS A 26 -5.63 4.29 -12.32
N GLU A 27 -5.37 5.49 -11.77
CA GLU A 27 -4.02 6.03 -11.68
C GLU A 27 -3.10 5.15 -10.82
N ASN A 28 -3.58 4.73 -9.65
CA ASN A 28 -2.77 3.91 -8.76
C ASN A 28 -2.57 2.49 -9.31
N ILE A 29 -3.62 1.91 -9.88
CA ILE A 29 -3.53 0.59 -10.53
C ILE A 29 -2.50 0.64 -11.65
N GLN A 30 -2.51 1.71 -12.45
CA GLN A 30 -1.55 1.88 -13.54
C GLN A 30 -0.12 1.99 -13.02
N MET A 31 0.09 2.76 -11.94
CA MET A 31 1.42 2.87 -11.33
C MET A 31 1.93 1.53 -10.81
N ASN A 32 1.07 0.76 -10.16
CA ASN A 32 1.41 -0.58 -9.68
C ASN A 32 1.76 -1.51 -10.84
N LYS A 33 0.95 -1.46 -11.90
CA LYS A 33 1.14 -2.29 -13.09
C LYS A 33 2.48 -2.00 -13.77
N GLU A 34 2.84 -0.73 -13.87
CA GLU A 34 4.11 -0.31 -14.46
C GLU A 34 5.32 -0.82 -13.67
N ARG A 35 5.14 -1.09 -12.39
CA ARG A 35 6.17 -1.59 -11.48
C ARG A 35 6.06 -3.09 -11.22
N TRP A 36 5.15 -3.78 -11.92
CA TRP A 36 4.92 -5.22 -11.77
C TRP A 36 4.51 -5.59 -10.34
N ILE A 37 3.71 -4.72 -9.72
CA ILE A 37 3.19 -4.93 -8.37
C ILE A 37 1.72 -5.31 -8.45
N VAL A 38 1.32 -6.36 -7.72
CA VAL A 38 -0.08 -6.75 -7.59
C VAL A 38 -0.49 -6.72 -6.12
N CYS A 39 -1.72 -6.32 -5.85
CA CYS A 39 -2.28 -6.38 -4.52
C CYS A 39 -2.86 -7.77 -4.29
N LEU A 40 -2.37 -8.44 -3.26
CA LEU A 40 -2.89 -9.75 -2.88
C LEU A 40 -4.06 -9.65 -1.92
N TYR A 41 -4.03 -8.66 -1.01
CA TYR A 41 -5.08 -8.49 -0.02
C TYR A 41 -5.00 -7.09 0.59
N LYS A 42 -6.16 -6.51 0.91
CA LYS A 42 -6.24 -5.31 1.73
C LYS A 42 -7.47 -5.41 2.61
N GLY A 43 -7.36 -4.93 3.84
CA GLY A 43 -8.45 -4.99 4.80
C GLY A 43 -8.15 -4.17 6.03
N ILE A 44 -9.09 -4.21 6.99
CA ILE A 44 -8.96 -3.49 8.25
C ILE A 44 -8.88 -4.49 9.41
N LYS A 45 -8.28 -4.03 10.50
CA LYS A 45 -8.19 -4.81 11.72
C LYS A 45 -9.60 -5.00 12.29
N LYS A 46 -9.90 -6.20 12.79
CA LYS A 46 -11.24 -6.56 13.22
C LYS A 46 -11.87 -5.59 14.23
N ASN A 47 -11.08 -5.09 15.16
CA ASN A 47 -11.57 -4.21 16.23
C ASN A 47 -11.08 -2.76 16.11
N ASP A 48 -10.50 -2.39 14.97
CA ASP A 48 -9.97 -1.05 14.76
C ASP A 48 -10.02 -0.69 13.27
N PRO A 49 -11.11 -0.06 12.81
CA PRO A 49 -11.28 0.27 11.39
C PRO A 49 -10.28 1.32 10.88
N THR A 50 -9.48 1.93 11.75
CA THR A 50 -8.42 2.86 11.32
C THR A 50 -7.10 2.16 11.07
N SER A 51 -6.99 0.87 11.37
CA SER A 51 -5.78 0.08 11.13
C SER A 51 -5.97 -0.78 9.88
N VAL A 52 -5.07 -0.58 8.90
CA VAL A 52 -5.14 -1.24 7.60
C VAL A 52 -3.98 -2.21 7.44
N ILE A 53 -4.24 -3.32 6.77
CA ILE A 53 -3.22 -4.21 6.26
C ILE A 53 -3.30 -4.20 4.74
N LEU A 54 -2.15 -4.09 4.08
CA LEU A 54 -2.02 -4.13 2.63
C LEU A 54 -0.91 -5.10 2.29
N ILE A 55 -1.21 -6.11 1.49
CA ILE A 55 -0.24 -7.11 1.08
C ILE A 55 -0.07 -7.03 -0.43
N GLU A 56 1.17 -6.75 -0.86
CA GLU A 56 1.52 -6.63 -2.27
C GLU A 56 2.58 -7.65 -2.63
N GLN A 57 2.62 -8.04 -3.89
CA GLN A 57 3.65 -8.93 -4.40
C GLN A 57 4.20 -8.38 -5.71
N GLY A 58 5.52 -8.47 -5.87
CA GLY A 58 6.19 -7.96 -7.07
C GLY A 58 7.64 -8.39 -7.09
N GLY A 59 8.41 -7.78 -7.96
CA GLY A 59 9.86 -8.01 -7.99
C GLY A 59 10.51 -7.51 -6.71
N GLU A 60 11.63 -8.10 -6.36
CA GLU A 60 12.36 -7.76 -5.13
C GLU A 60 12.59 -6.25 -5.00
N GLY A 61 12.18 -5.69 -3.86
CA GLY A 61 12.37 -4.27 -3.55
C GLY A 61 11.38 -3.32 -4.20
N LYS A 62 10.51 -3.77 -5.09
CA LYS A 62 9.65 -2.89 -5.88
C LYS A 62 8.57 -2.19 -5.06
N SER A 63 7.88 -2.91 -4.18
CA SER A 63 6.83 -2.32 -3.35
C SER A 63 7.40 -1.29 -2.38
N ILE A 64 8.52 -1.61 -1.74
CA ILE A 64 9.16 -0.68 -0.80
C ILE A 64 9.68 0.54 -1.55
N ALA A 65 10.31 0.36 -2.70
CA ALA A 65 10.83 1.47 -3.49
C ALA A 65 9.72 2.42 -3.93
N MET A 66 8.56 1.89 -4.31
CA MET A 66 7.42 2.72 -4.67
C MET A 66 6.90 3.49 -3.46
N PHE A 67 6.79 2.83 -2.31
CA PHE A 67 6.32 3.48 -1.08
C PHE A 67 7.26 4.62 -0.66
N GLU A 68 8.56 4.43 -0.82
CA GLU A 68 9.58 5.42 -0.42
C GLU A 68 9.85 6.49 -1.48
N ASP A 69 9.27 6.36 -2.66
CA ASP A 69 9.46 7.33 -3.75
C ASP A 69 8.84 8.68 -3.35
N PRO A 70 9.63 9.76 -3.29
CA PRO A 70 9.10 11.07 -2.89
C PRO A 70 8.07 11.62 -3.89
N ALA A 71 8.06 11.14 -5.14
CA ALA A 71 7.04 11.53 -6.11
C ALA A 71 5.70 10.85 -5.83
N VAL A 72 5.69 9.71 -5.16
CA VAL A 72 4.48 8.94 -4.84
C VAL A 72 3.92 9.31 -3.47
N LYS A 73 4.77 9.75 -2.54
CA LYS A 73 4.36 10.07 -1.17
C LYS A 73 3.15 11.01 -1.07
N PRO A 74 3.06 12.11 -1.85
CA PRO A 74 1.87 12.98 -1.77
C PRO A 74 0.57 12.25 -2.13
N LEU A 75 0.60 11.32 -3.07
CA LEU A 75 -0.57 10.53 -3.43
C LEU A 75 -0.96 9.60 -2.29
N ILE A 76 0.02 8.96 -1.67
CA ILE A 76 -0.21 8.08 -0.51
C ILE A 76 -0.88 8.87 0.61
N GLU A 77 -0.34 10.02 0.95
CA GLU A 77 -0.87 10.87 2.03
C GLU A 77 -2.26 11.43 1.68
N SER A 78 -2.49 11.78 0.42
CA SER A 78 -3.78 12.32 -0.02
C SER A 78 -4.91 11.30 0.11
N ALA A 79 -4.58 10.02 0.11
CA ALA A 79 -5.56 8.94 0.30
C ALA A 79 -5.99 8.76 1.77
N GLY A 80 -5.36 9.50 2.69
CA GLY A 80 -5.62 9.36 4.13
C GLY A 80 -4.69 8.42 4.85
N HIS A 81 -3.67 7.91 4.17
CA HIS A 81 -2.64 7.06 4.76
C HIS A 81 -1.74 7.91 5.67
N ILE A 82 -1.68 7.58 6.94
CA ILE A 82 -0.79 8.28 7.88
C ILE A 82 0.60 7.68 7.72
N TYR A 83 1.42 8.34 6.93
CA TYR A 83 2.69 7.81 6.44
C TYR A 83 3.61 7.31 7.54
N ASP A 84 3.75 8.07 8.62
CA ASP A 84 4.66 7.74 9.73
C ASP A 84 4.17 6.56 10.59
N SER A 85 2.95 6.11 10.39
CA SER A 85 2.40 4.95 11.12
C SER A 85 2.72 3.62 10.45
N THR A 86 3.43 3.64 9.33
CA THR A 86 3.62 2.46 8.49
C THR A 86 4.70 1.53 9.04
N ASP A 87 4.35 0.25 9.18
CA ASP A 87 5.30 -0.83 9.42
C ASP A 87 5.36 -1.68 8.16
N ILE A 88 6.55 -2.10 7.78
CA ILE A 88 6.79 -2.86 6.56
C ILE A 88 7.51 -4.16 6.91
N SER A 89 6.98 -5.26 6.40
CA SER A 89 7.63 -6.59 6.51
C SER A 89 7.69 -7.22 5.13
N SER A 90 8.81 -7.84 4.80
CA SER A 90 9.01 -8.46 3.50
C SER A 90 9.29 -9.94 3.62
N TYR A 91 8.76 -10.71 2.68
CA TYR A 91 8.85 -12.16 2.66
C TYR A 91 9.15 -12.64 1.24
N PHE A 92 9.87 -13.74 1.17
CA PHE A 92 10.11 -14.40 -0.11
C PHE A 92 9.36 -15.71 -0.23
#